data_ae60cacabed75f319e4093f1580015b8
#
_entry.id   ae60cacabed75f319e4093f1580015b8
#
_cell.length_a   1.000
_cell.length_b   1.000
_cell.length_c   1.000
_cell.angle_alpha   90.00
_cell.angle_beta   90.00
_cell.angle_gamma   90.00
#
_symmetry.space_group_name_H-M   'P 1'
#
loop_
_entity.id
_entity.type
_entity.pdbx_description
1 polymer ?
#
loop_
_entity_poly.entity_id
_entity_poly.type
_entity_poly.pdbx_seq_one_letter_code
_entity_poly.pdbx_strand_id
1 'polypeptide(L)'
;MPQSVTRPRAVTTVSPQRLSFAGGGTDFPDFYQRHGGAVISATINKYLYVTVKRHSPLFNETYRLSYFKTEHVNTLDEIENDVARECLRLIHVDPPLFIATAADLPASSGLGSSSSFAVGLLYALHAMRGENVSAGQVAEEACHVEIDMLKRPIGKQDQYASAFGG
;
A
#
# COMPACT_ATOMS: atom_id res chain seq x y z
N MET A 1 10.47 -32.17 -9.92
CA MET A 1 9.82 -31.88 -8.64
C MET A 1 9.58 -30.39 -8.58
N PRO A 2 8.37 -29.89 -8.37
CA PRO A 2 8.16 -28.46 -8.20
C PRO A 2 8.92 -28.01 -6.94
N GLN A 3 9.77 -27.01 -7.10
CA GLN A 3 10.45 -26.37 -5.97
C GLN A 3 9.36 -25.83 -5.03
N SER A 4 9.35 -26.26 -3.78
CA SER A 4 8.48 -25.67 -2.77
C SER A 4 8.87 -24.20 -2.61
N VAL A 5 8.06 -23.30 -3.10
CA VAL A 5 8.23 -21.88 -2.88
C VAL A 5 8.08 -21.66 -1.38
N THR A 6 9.20 -21.49 -0.67
CA THR A 6 9.18 -21.17 0.75
C THR A 6 8.63 -19.76 0.91
N ARG A 7 7.40 -19.64 1.38
CA ARG A 7 6.77 -18.35 1.68
C ARG A 7 7.56 -17.64 2.78
N PRO A 8 7.93 -16.38 2.60
CA PRO A 8 8.69 -15.64 3.60
C PRO A 8 7.90 -15.48 4.90
N ARG A 9 8.60 -15.44 6.02
CA ARG A 9 7.98 -15.18 7.34
C ARG A 9 7.80 -13.70 7.61
N ALA A 10 8.58 -12.86 6.95
CA ALA A 10 8.48 -11.40 7.02
C ALA A 10 8.99 -10.79 5.72
N VAL A 11 8.36 -9.70 5.32
CA VAL A 11 8.73 -8.89 4.15
C VAL A 11 8.70 -7.44 4.58
N THR A 12 9.72 -6.69 4.18
CA THR A 12 9.73 -5.22 4.29
C THR A 12 9.85 -4.63 2.90
N THR A 13 8.93 -3.76 2.57
CA THR A 13 8.93 -2.98 1.34
C THR A 13 9.34 -1.54 1.61
N VAL A 14 9.90 -0.89 0.60
CA VAL A 14 10.34 0.50 0.64
C VAL A 14 9.68 1.22 -0.51
N SER A 15 8.77 2.15 -0.21
CA SER A 15 8.03 2.91 -1.22
C SER A 15 8.45 4.38 -1.17
N PRO A 16 8.89 4.97 -2.30
CA PRO A 16 9.27 6.37 -2.33
C PRO A 16 8.03 7.27 -2.23
N GLN A 17 8.24 8.46 -1.70
CA GLN A 17 7.28 9.55 -1.78
C GLN A 17 7.58 10.41 -3.02
N ARG A 18 6.65 11.27 -3.43
CA ARG A 18 6.74 12.03 -4.67
C ARG A 18 6.48 13.53 -4.49
N LEU A 19 7.08 14.32 -5.39
CA LEU A 19 6.67 15.70 -5.66
C LEU A 19 5.94 15.76 -7.00
N SER A 20 4.78 16.39 -7.02
CA SER A 20 4.02 16.65 -8.24
C SER A 20 4.31 18.08 -8.73
N PHE A 21 4.79 18.21 -9.97
CA PHE A 21 5.19 19.50 -10.53
C PHE A 21 4.07 20.12 -11.38
N ALA A 22 3.35 19.29 -12.15
CA ALA A 22 2.29 19.77 -13.04
C ALA A 22 1.28 18.65 -13.33
N GLY A 23 0.08 19.05 -13.72
CA GLY A 23 -0.97 18.13 -14.19
C GLY A 23 -1.82 17.53 -13.08
N GLY A 24 -1.54 17.79 -11.81
CA GLY A 24 -2.38 17.32 -10.71
C GLY A 24 -3.84 17.77 -10.89
N GLY A 25 -4.76 16.83 -10.66
CA GLY A 25 -6.19 17.01 -10.94
C GLY A 25 -6.62 16.45 -12.31
N THR A 26 -5.73 16.41 -13.31
CA THR A 26 -6.04 15.75 -14.59
C THR A 26 -6.00 14.22 -14.49
N ASP A 27 -5.48 13.70 -13.41
CA ASP A 27 -5.41 12.27 -13.03
C ASP A 27 -6.64 11.75 -12.27
N PHE A 28 -7.62 12.62 -12.04
CA PHE A 28 -8.91 12.23 -11.48
C PHE A 28 -9.79 11.52 -12.52
N PRO A 29 -10.54 10.46 -12.16
CA PRO A 29 -11.39 9.72 -13.10
C PRO A 29 -12.35 10.61 -13.89
N ASP A 30 -13.01 11.55 -13.25
CA ASP A 30 -13.97 12.47 -13.89
C ASP A 30 -13.34 13.35 -14.97
N PHE A 31 -12.04 13.61 -14.88
CA PHE A 31 -11.31 14.41 -15.85
C PHE A 31 -10.73 13.54 -16.97
N TYR A 32 -9.88 12.53 -16.61
CA TYR A 32 -9.13 11.79 -17.63
C TYR A 32 -10.01 10.92 -18.52
N GLN A 33 -11.16 10.46 -18.04
CA GLN A 33 -12.11 9.69 -18.85
C GLN A 33 -12.73 10.50 -19.99
N ARG A 34 -12.80 11.82 -19.83
CA ARG A 34 -13.43 12.73 -20.82
C ARG A 34 -12.41 13.47 -21.68
N HIS A 35 -11.29 13.85 -21.09
CA HIS A 35 -10.35 14.79 -21.70
C HIS A 35 -8.94 14.21 -21.86
N GLY A 36 -8.70 13.02 -21.33
CA GLY A 36 -7.34 12.55 -21.10
C GLY A 36 -6.68 13.33 -19.96
N GLY A 37 -5.50 12.88 -19.53
CA GLY A 37 -4.77 13.54 -18.45
C GLY A 37 -3.29 13.23 -18.55
N ALA A 38 -2.46 14.10 -17.99
CA ALA A 38 -1.03 13.90 -17.86
C ALA A 38 -0.51 14.57 -16.60
N VAL A 39 0.37 13.92 -15.89
CA VAL A 39 1.01 14.42 -14.68
C VAL A 39 2.53 14.33 -14.84
N ILE A 40 3.23 15.35 -14.39
CA ILE A 40 4.68 15.34 -14.25
C ILE A 40 5.01 15.34 -12.77
N SER A 41 5.62 14.24 -12.31
CA SER A 41 6.08 14.08 -10.94
C SER A 41 7.44 13.41 -10.91
N ALA A 42 8.14 13.52 -9.79
CA ALA A 42 9.35 12.77 -9.51
C ALA A 42 9.28 12.20 -8.09
N THR A 43 9.82 11.02 -7.89
CA THR A 43 10.01 10.51 -6.55
C THR A 43 11.20 11.20 -5.88
N ILE A 44 11.18 11.22 -4.56
CA ILE A 44 12.21 11.84 -3.74
C ILE A 44 12.86 10.79 -2.83
N ASN A 45 14.03 11.10 -2.31
CA ASN A 45 14.76 10.23 -1.37
C ASN A 45 14.16 10.27 0.05
N LYS A 46 12.84 10.19 0.11
CA LYS A 46 12.05 10.03 1.33
C LYS A 46 11.14 8.85 1.14
N TYR A 47 11.15 7.94 2.09
CA TYR A 47 10.55 6.63 1.95
C TYR A 47 9.56 6.35 3.05
N LEU A 48 8.63 5.47 2.72
CA LEU A 48 7.78 4.79 3.66
C LEU A 48 8.12 3.30 3.61
N TYR A 49 8.38 2.74 4.79
CA TYR A 49 8.71 1.34 5.00
C TYR A 49 7.46 0.62 5.52
N VAL A 50 7.10 -0.48 4.89
CA VAL A 50 6.00 -1.34 5.35
C VAL A 50 6.54 -2.73 5.61
N THR A 51 6.42 -3.19 6.84
CA THR A 51 6.79 -4.55 7.23
C THR A 51 5.54 -5.37 7.47
N VAL A 52 5.41 -6.49 6.77
CA VAL A 52 4.41 -7.52 7.02
C VAL A 52 5.11 -8.77 7.55
N LYS A 53 4.69 -9.26 8.69
CA LYS A 53 5.30 -10.41 9.34
C LYS A 53 4.22 -11.38 9.80
N ARG A 54 4.44 -12.70 9.63
CA ARG A 54 3.63 -13.72 10.30
C ARG A 54 3.82 -13.60 11.79
N HIS A 55 2.72 -13.33 12.49
CA HIS A 55 2.74 -13.15 13.92
C HIS A 55 2.83 -14.50 14.63
N SER A 56 3.39 -14.50 15.83
CA SER A 56 3.45 -15.73 16.62
C SER A 56 2.06 -16.06 17.19
N PRO A 57 1.64 -17.35 17.19
CA PRO A 57 0.38 -17.76 17.83
C PRO A 57 0.41 -17.63 19.37
N LEU A 58 1.54 -17.19 19.94
CA LEU A 58 1.64 -16.86 21.36
C LEU A 58 1.01 -15.52 21.72
N PHE A 59 0.67 -14.69 20.73
CA PHE A 59 -0.07 -13.46 20.92
C PHE A 59 -1.57 -13.71 20.79
N ASN A 60 -2.37 -12.94 21.49
CA ASN A 60 -3.82 -13.15 21.56
C ASN A 60 -4.57 -12.54 20.36
N GLU A 61 -3.96 -11.59 19.67
CA GLU A 61 -4.57 -10.91 18.52
C GLU A 61 -4.25 -11.61 17.20
N THR A 62 -5.22 -11.60 16.30
CA THR A 62 -5.08 -12.13 14.93
C THR A 62 -4.35 -11.12 14.02
N TYR A 63 -4.61 -9.84 14.22
CA TYR A 63 -3.96 -8.74 13.48
C TYR A 63 -3.41 -7.70 14.46
N ARG A 64 -2.14 -7.37 14.28
CA ARG A 64 -1.49 -6.23 14.94
C ARG A 64 -1.03 -5.25 13.88
N LEU A 65 -1.48 -4.00 13.99
CA LEU A 65 -1.02 -2.90 13.15
C LEU A 65 -0.30 -1.87 14.00
N SER A 66 0.87 -1.40 13.57
CA SER A 66 1.65 -0.36 14.23
C SER A 66 2.05 0.71 13.21
N TYR A 67 1.49 1.89 13.38
CA TYR A 67 1.72 3.07 12.56
C TYR A 67 1.82 4.30 13.50
N PHE A 68 1.16 5.44 13.30
CA PHE A 68 1.07 6.47 14.34
C PHE A 68 0.18 6.03 15.54
N LYS A 69 -0.55 4.92 15.37
CA LYS A 69 -1.40 4.26 16.36
C LYS A 69 -1.05 2.77 16.39
N THR A 70 -1.39 2.07 17.44
CA THR A 70 -1.32 0.60 17.48
C THR A 70 -2.72 0.03 17.63
N GLU A 71 -3.05 -0.92 16.75
CA GLU A 71 -4.29 -1.68 16.77
C GLU A 71 -4.00 -3.16 17.07
N HIS A 72 -4.83 -3.77 17.91
CA HIS A 72 -4.81 -5.19 18.24
C HIS A 72 -6.23 -5.71 18.06
N VAL A 73 -6.48 -6.45 16.99
CA VAL A 73 -7.83 -6.86 16.59
C VAL A 73 -7.86 -8.32 16.14
N ASN A 74 -9.03 -8.94 16.15
CA ASN A 74 -9.20 -10.34 15.79
C ASN A 74 -9.87 -10.57 14.44
N THR A 75 -10.56 -9.58 13.91
CA THR A 75 -11.20 -9.63 12.60
C THR A 75 -10.75 -8.50 11.69
N LEU A 76 -10.87 -8.68 10.38
CA LEU A 76 -10.55 -7.61 9.41
C LEU A 76 -11.43 -6.38 9.60
N ASP A 77 -12.70 -6.59 9.95
CA ASP A 77 -13.66 -5.50 10.07
C ASP A 77 -13.38 -4.57 11.26
N GLU A 78 -12.65 -5.06 12.25
CA GLU A 78 -12.21 -4.26 13.41
C GLU A 78 -11.01 -3.37 13.11
N ILE A 79 -10.31 -3.57 11.98
CA ILE A 79 -9.17 -2.73 11.60
C ILE A 79 -9.66 -1.32 11.28
N GLU A 80 -9.21 -0.34 12.04
CA GLU A 80 -9.58 1.07 11.84
C GLU A 80 -8.83 1.70 10.65
N ASN A 81 -7.58 1.27 10.39
CA ASN A 81 -6.85 1.69 9.19
C ASN A 81 -7.53 1.13 7.95
N ASP A 82 -8.33 1.96 7.29
CA ASP A 82 -9.16 1.58 6.16
C ASP A 82 -8.35 1.07 4.96
N VAL A 83 -7.20 1.68 4.67
CA VAL A 83 -6.31 1.24 3.57
C VAL A 83 -5.77 -0.16 3.87
N ALA A 84 -5.28 -0.39 5.09
CA ALA A 84 -4.77 -1.70 5.47
C ALA A 84 -5.87 -2.77 5.40
N ARG A 85 -7.06 -2.45 5.88
CA ARG A 85 -8.22 -3.34 5.85
C ARG A 85 -8.57 -3.75 4.42
N GLU A 86 -8.69 -2.78 3.51
CA GLU A 86 -9.07 -3.07 2.12
C GLU A 86 -7.95 -3.76 1.34
N CYS A 87 -6.67 -3.44 1.59
CA CYS A 87 -5.55 -4.19 1.03
C CYS A 87 -5.57 -5.67 1.46
N LEU A 88 -5.85 -5.95 2.74
CA LEU A 88 -5.96 -7.32 3.25
C LEU A 88 -7.19 -8.07 2.72
N ARG A 89 -8.28 -7.36 2.40
CA ARG A 89 -9.44 -7.93 1.72
C ARG A 89 -9.13 -8.30 0.27
N LEU A 90 -8.42 -7.41 -0.42
CA LEU A 90 -8.03 -7.63 -1.81
C LEU A 90 -7.01 -8.76 -1.94
N ILE A 91 -5.96 -8.72 -1.13
CA ILE A 91 -4.86 -9.70 -1.16
C ILE A 91 -4.87 -10.48 0.16
N HIS A 92 -5.58 -11.59 0.15
CA HIS A 92 -5.66 -12.43 1.34
C HIS A 92 -4.33 -13.10 1.66
N VAL A 93 -3.86 -12.90 2.87
CA VAL A 93 -2.72 -13.62 3.48
C VAL A 93 -3.18 -14.21 4.79
N ASP A 94 -2.94 -15.51 4.98
CA ASP A 94 -3.37 -16.21 6.19
C ASP A 94 -2.83 -15.55 7.45
N PRO A 95 -3.69 -15.19 8.42
CA PRO A 95 -3.27 -14.66 9.70
C PRO A 95 -2.60 -15.77 10.57
N PRO A 96 -2.00 -15.43 11.72
CA PRO A 96 -1.93 -14.10 12.30
C PRO A 96 -0.84 -13.23 11.67
N LEU A 97 -1.12 -11.91 11.56
CA LEU A 97 -0.25 -10.95 10.88
C LEU A 97 0.11 -9.76 11.79
N PHE A 98 1.36 -9.34 11.71
CA PHE A 98 1.84 -8.06 12.20
C PHE A 98 2.22 -7.17 11.03
N ILE A 99 1.67 -5.96 10.98
CA ILE A 99 1.94 -4.94 9.99
C ILE A 99 2.48 -3.71 10.72
N ALA A 100 3.66 -3.25 10.32
CA ALA A 100 4.28 -2.06 10.91
C ALA A 100 4.73 -1.09 9.82
N THR A 101 4.66 0.20 10.11
CA THR A 101 5.16 1.25 9.22
C THR A 101 6.18 2.13 9.91
N ALA A 102 7.16 2.56 9.14
CA ALA A 102 8.06 3.66 9.50
C ALA A 102 8.16 4.60 8.28
N ALA A 103 8.21 5.89 8.52
CA ALA A 103 8.23 6.89 7.45
C ALA A 103 9.28 7.96 7.73
N ASP A 104 9.95 8.43 6.67
CA ASP A 104 10.91 9.54 6.76
C ASP A 104 10.24 10.89 6.92
N LEU A 105 8.94 10.98 6.62
CA LEU A 105 8.15 12.22 6.71
C LEU A 105 6.88 12.00 7.54
N PRO A 106 6.39 13.04 8.20
CA PRO A 106 5.15 12.95 8.95
C PRO A 106 3.95 12.67 8.03
N ALA A 107 2.93 12.04 8.58
CA ALA A 107 1.66 11.83 7.89
C ALA A 107 1.05 13.19 7.46
N SER A 108 0.23 13.15 6.41
CA SER A 108 -0.46 14.35 5.87
C SER A 108 0.49 15.44 5.33
N SER A 109 1.70 15.09 4.92
CA SER A 109 2.66 16.01 4.31
C SER A 109 2.28 16.45 2.88
N GLY A 110 1.25 15.88 2.27
CA GLY A 110 0.87 16.14 0.88
C GLY A 110 1.78 15.45 -0.16
N LEU A 111 2.67 14.56 0.26
CA LEU A 111 3.69 13.93 -0.57
C LEU A 111 3.35 12.48 -0.97
N GLY A 112 2.08 12.10 -0.92
CA GLY A 112 1.60 10.78 -1.36
C GLY A 112 1.75 9.65 -0.32
N SER A 113 1.90 9.97 0.97
CA SER A 113 2.17 8.96 2.03
C SER A 113 1.11 7.86 2.12
N SER A 114 -0.18 8.17 1.92
CA SER A 114 -1.25 7.18 1.94
C SER A 114 -1.10 6.16 0.82
N SER A 115 -0.87 6.64 -0.40
CA SER A 115 -0.72 5.77 -1.57
C SER A 115 0.60 5.00 -1.53
N SER A 116 1.68 5.61 -1.00
CA SER A 116 2.94 4.89 -0.74
C SER A 116 2.74 3.75 0.26
N PHE A 117 1.86 3.93 1.26
CA PHE A 117 1.49 2.87 2.18
C PHE A 117 0.69 1.76 1.48
N ALA A 118 -0.33 2.10 0.69
CA ALA A 118 -1.11 1.12 -0.07
C ALA A 118 -0.21 0.28 -0.98
N VAL A 119 0.64 0.93 -1.78
CA VAL A 119 1.60 0.29 -2.68
C VAL A 119 2.56 -0.62 -1.92
N GLY A 120 3.19 -0.11 -0.86
CA GLY A 120 4.12 -0.88 -0.05
C GLY A 120 3.47 -2.10 0.60
N LEU A 121 2.25 -1.94 1.13
CA LEU A 121 1.51 -3.03 1.74
C LEU A 121 1.12 -4.10 0.70
N LEU A 122 0.60 -3.72 -0.46
CA LEU A 122 0.24 -4.67 -1.52
C LEU A 122 1.46 -5.46 -2.00
N TYR A 123 2.59 -4.81 -2.26
CA TYR A 123 3.84 -5.51 -2.59
C TYR A 123 4.23 -6.52 -1.51
N ALA A 124 4.15 -6.13 -0.22
CA ALA A 124 4.48 -7.02 0.87
C ALA A 124 3.54 -8.21 0.96
N LEU A 125 2.22 -8.01 0.75
CA LEU A 125 1.23 -9.08 0.78
C LEU A 125 1.43 -10.08 -0.36
N HIS A 126 1.67 -9.61 -1.59
CA HIS A 126 2.01 -10.48 -2.73
C HIS A 126 3.29 -11.28 -2.46
N ALA A 127 4.34 -10.63 -1.97
CA ALA A 127 5.58 -11.31 -1.60
C ALA A 127 5.38 -12.36 -0.49
N MET A 128 4.53 -12.09 0.51
CA MET A 128 4.16 -13.06 1.55
C MET A 128 3.42 -14.29 0.98
N ARG A 129 2.76 -14.15 -0.17
CA ARG A 129 2.13 -15.26 -0.91
C ARG A 129 3.13 -15.98 -1.82
N GLY A 130 4.33 -15.41 -2.02
CA GLY A 130 5.32 -15.92 -2.96
C GLY A 130 5.01 -15.53 -4.42
N GLU A 131 4.23 -14.48 -4.61
CA GLU A 131 3.86 -13.95 -5.92
C GLU A 131 4.84 -12.86 -6.35
N ASN A 132 5.20 -12.85 -7.64
CA ASN A 132 5.98 -11.79 -8.26
C ASN A 132 5.06 -10.96 -9.14
N VAL A 133 4.84 -9.70 -8.77
CA VAL A 133 3.90 -8.79 -9.41
C VAL A 133 4.63 -7.61 -10.03
N SER A 134 4.08 -7.08 -11.12
CA SER A 134 4.65 -5.89 -11.78
C SER A 134 4.26 -4.61 -11.04
N ALA A 135 5.07 -3.55 -11.23
CA ALA A 135 4.75 -2.22 -10.71
C ALA A 135 3.39 -1.70 -11.21
N GLY A 136 3.07 -1.97 -12.47
CA GLY A 136 1.78 -1.60 -13.06
C GLY A 136 0.60 -2.28 -12.35
N GLN A 137 0.72 -3.59 -12.07
CA GLN A 137 -0.32 -4.31 -11.34
C GLN A 137 -0.55 -3.73 -9.95
N VAL A 138 0.52 -3.50 -9.18
CA VAL A 138 0.38 -2.96 -7.83
C VAL A 138 -0.14 -1.51 -7.84
N ALA A 139 0.24 -0.70 -8.84
CA ALA A 139 -0.33 0.64 -8.99
C ALA A 139 -1.84 0.61 -9.23
N GLU A 140 -2.32 -0.27 -10.13
CA GLU A 140 -3.75 -0.44 -10.39
C GLU A 140 -4.51 -0.99 -9.17
N GLU A 141 -3.95 -1.96 -8.47
CA GLU A 141 -4.54 -2.49 -7.24
C GLU A 141 -4.63 -1.41 -6.14
N ALA A 142 -3.60 -0.58 -5.98
CA ALA A 142 -3.61 0.53 -5.04
C ALA A 142 -4.66 1.60 -5.43
N CYS A 143 -4.78 1.91 -6.73
CA CYS A 143 -5.86 2.76 -7.23
C CYS A 143 -7.23 2.15 -6.94
N HIS A 144 -7.40 0.85 -7.18
CA HIS A 144 -8.65 0.14 -6.89
C HIS A 144 -9.02 0.22 -5.40
N VAL A 145 -8.05 0.00 -4.51
CA VAL A 145 -8.27 0.13 -3.05
C VAL A 145 -8.70 1.54 -2.68
N GLU A 146 -7.94 2.56 -3.08
CA GLU A 146 -8.17 3.92 -2.60
C GLU A 146 -9.35 4.61 -3.31
N ILE A 147 -9.49 4.43 -4.63
CA ILE A 147 -10.49 5.13 -5.43
C ILE A 147 -11.80 4.35 -5.46
N ASP A 148 -11.76 3.04 -5.75
CA ASP A 148 -12.98 2.26 -5.99
C ASP A 148 -13.56 1.67 -4.71
N MET A 149 -12.75 1.08 -3.83
CA MET A 149 -13.23 0.46 -2.60
C MET A 149 -13.52 1.51 -1.51
N LEU A 150 -12.56 2.42 -1.27
CA LEU A 150 -12.66 3.46 -0.25
C LEU A 150 -13.38 4.73 -0.73
N LYS A 151 -13.65 4.86 -2.04
CA LYS A 151 -14.34 6.03 -2.65
C LYS A 151 -13.65 7.36 -2.32
N ARG A 152 -12.31 7.34 -2.22
CA ARG A 152 -11.55 8.56 -1.96
C ARG A 152 -11.56 9.49 -3.18
N PRO A 153 -11.77 10.80 -3.01
CA PRO A 153 -11.73 11.77 -4.10
C PRO A 153 -10.28 12.13 -4.44
N ILE A 154 -9.54 11.19 -4.99
CA ILE A 154 -8.12 11.33 -5.37
C ILE A 154 -7.87 10.85 -6.79
N GLY A 155 -6.75 11.29 -7.37
CA GLY A 155 -6.27 10.81 -8.67
C GLY A 155 -5.35 9.59 -8.54
N LYS A 156 -4.77 9.19 -9.67
CA LYS A 156 -3.92 7.99 -9.80
C LYS A 156 -2.41 8.26 -9.67
N GLN A 157 -1.98 9.53 -9.62
CA GLN A 157 -0.56 9.87 -9.73
C GLN A 157 0.30 9.26 -8.61
N ASP A 158 -0.22 9.21 -7.39
CA ASP A 158 0.53 8.85 -6.20
C ASP A 158 0.86 7.36 -6.18
N GLN A 159 -0.11 6.52 -6.54
CA GLN A 159 0.04 5.07 -6.62
C GLN A 159 1.06 4.70 -7.70
N TYR A 160 0.97 5.33 -8.88
CA TYR A 160 1.92 5.08 -9.97
C TYR A 160 3.32 5.55 -9.62
N ALA A 161 3.47 6.77 -9.09
CA ALA A 161 4.77 7.28 -8.68
C ALA A 161 5.43 6.38 -7.62
N SER A 162 4.67 5.94 -6.62
CA SER A 162 5.19 5.05 -5.55
C SER A 162 5.54 3.66 -6.06
N ALA A 163 4.80 3.12 -7.05
CA ALA A 163 5.03 1.78 -7.57
C ALA A 163 6.20 1.71 -8.56
N PHE A 164 6.36 2.72 -9.41
CA PHE A 164 7.38 2.74 -10.45
C PHE A 164 8.68 3.40 -9.99
N GLY A 165 8.61 4.38 -9.11
CA GLY A 165 9.75 5.21 -8.79
C GLY A 165 10.12 6.18 -9.92
N GLY A 166 11.31 6.81 -9.85
CA GLY A 166 11.87 7.67 -10.91
C GLY A 166 12.03 9.13 -10.53
#